data_189b77d55297ff71093b01f356a0b751
#
_entry.id   189b77d55297ff71093b01f356a0b751
#
_cell.length_a   1.000
_cell.length_b   1.000
_cell.length_c   1.000
_cell.angle_alpha   90.00
_cell.angle_beta   90.00
_cell.angle_gamma   90.00
#
_symmetry.space_group_name_H-M   'P 1'
#
loop_
_entity.id
_entity.type
_entity.pdbx_description
1 polymer ?
#
loop_
_entity_poly.entity_id
_entity_poly.type
_entity_poly.pdbx_seq_one_letter_code
_entity_poly.pdbx_strand_id
1 'polypeptide(L)'
;GVLMNPPYSAKWSASSGFMADPRFSPFGKLAPQSKADFAFLLHGYYHLKQDNGVMAIVLPHGVLFRGNAEGTIRKALLEEGAIDTVIGLPANIFFNTSIPTTVIILKKNRTNRDVYFIDASKEFDKGKNQNIMTDTHIEKILEAYKSREEIDKFAHLASYEEIVENDYNLNIPRYVDTFEEEEVEPLTDIVSKINKTNKAIESQTASLLEMLGQLHGTTPEADAE
;
A
#
# COMPACT_ATOMS: atom_id res chain seq x y z
N GLY A 1 -8.84 0.34 24.17
CA GLY A 1 -8.33 0.35 22.79
C GLY A 1 -6.84 0.62 22.74
N VAL A 2 -6.20 0.19 21.67
CA VAL A 2 -4.79 0.43 21.37
C VAL A 2 -4.67 1.08 19.99
N LEU A 3 -3.92 2.20 19.90
CA LEU A 3 -3.56 2.85 18.64
C LEU A 3 -2.04 2.85 18.53
N MET A 4 -1.50 2.37 17.39
CA MET A 4 -0.06 2.27 17.19
C MET A 4 0.34 2.74 15.79
N ASN A 5 1.44 3.47 15.73
CA ASN A 5 2.20 3.76 14.51
C ASN A 5 3.68 3.50 14.81
N PRO A 6 4.11 2.23 14.82
CA PRO A 6 5.48 1.86 15.16
C PRO A 6 6.45 2.20 14.03
N PRO A 7 7.76 2.24 14.30
CA PRO A 7 8.76 2.39 13.25
C PRO A 7 8.70 1.21 12.28
N TYR A 8 8.53 1.49 10.97
CA TYR A 8 8.36 0.47 9.94
C TYR A 8 9.64 -0.33 9.71
N SER A 9 9.48 -1.66 9.63
CA SER A 9 10.57 -2.60 9.36
C SER A 9 11.80 -2.41 10.27
N ALA A 10 11.59 -2.04 11.52
CA ALA A 10 12.65 -1.89 12.50
C ALA A 10 13.33 -3.23 12.80
N LYS A 11 14.64 -3.21 13.01
CA LYS A 11 15.38 -4.39 13.49
C LYS A 11 15.11 -4.63 14.98
N TRP A 12 15.04 -5.89 15.38
CA TRP A 12 14.92 -6.30 16.77
C TRP A 12 15.71 -7.57 17.03
N SER A 13 15.86 -7.99 18.29
CA SER A 13 16.71 -9.13 18.64
C SER A 13 16.18 -10.48 18.13
N ALA A 14 14.85 -10.66 18.04
CA ALA A 14 14.20 -11.93 17.68
C ALA A 14 14.82 -13.15 18.39
N SER A 15 15.25 -12.97 19.64
CA SER A 15 15.86 -14.04 20.43
C SER A 15 14.91 -15.22 20.56
N SER A 16 15.44 -16.46 20.43
CA SER A 16 14.65 -17.68 20.54
C SER A 16 13.91 -17.83 21.88
N GLY A 17 14.40 -17.19 22.95
CA GLY A 17 13.72 -17.13 24.24
C GLY A 17 12.33 -16.46 24.16
N PHE A 18 12.08 -15.58 23.20
CA PHE A 18 10.77 -14.99 22.99
C PHE A 18 9.71 -15.99 22.50
N MET A 19 10.10 -17.18 22.05
CA MET A 19 9.12 -18.24 21.74
C MET A 19 8.38 -18.75 22.97
N ALA A 20 8.89 -18.54 24.17
CA ALA A 20 8.20 -18.84 25.42
C ALA A 20 7.36 -17.66 25.95
N ASP A 21 7.47 -16.49 25.34
CA ASP A 21 6.73 -15.30 25.74
C ASP A 21 5.26 -15.43 25.28
N PRO A 22 4.27 -15.24 26.17
CA PRO A 22 2.85 -15.41 25.85
C PRO A 22 2.32 -14.43 24.78
N ARG A 23 3.06 -13.36 24.48
CA ARG A 23 2.71 -12.45 23.37
C ARG A 23 2.93 -13.09 22.01
N PHE A 24 3.89 -14.02 21.89
CA PHE A 24 4.35 -14.57 20.59
C PHE A 24 4.11 -16.08 20.48
N SER A 25 4.21 -16.82 21.58
CA SER A 25 4.09 -18.28 21.57
C SER A 25 2.84 -18.85 20.88
N PRO A 26 1.65 -18.23 20.98
CA PRO A 26 0.45 -18.76 20.32
C PRO A 26 0.50 -18.72 18.78
N PHE A 27 1.37 -17.88 18.22
CA PHE A 27 1.42 -17.65 16.76
C PHE A 27 2.50 -18.48 16.04
N GLY A 28 3.20 -19.37 16.76
CA GLY A 28 4.08 -20.40 16.23
C GLY A 28 5.41 -19.92 15.64
N LYS A 29 5.59 -18.63 15.41
CA LYS A 29 6.82 -18.02 14.87
C LYS A 29 7.05 -16.63 15.47
N LEU A 30 8.32 -16.22 15.52
CA LEU A 30 8.69 -14.84 15.80
C LEU A 30 8.73 -14.03 14.49
N ALA A 31 8.41 -12.74 14.57
CA ALA A 31 8.66 -11.81 13.48
C ALA A 31 10.15 -11.86 13.07
N PRO A 32 10.49 -11.65 11.79
CA PRO A 32 11.88 -11.65 11.34
C PRO A 32 12.73 -10.62 12.09
N GLN A 33 13.99 -10.95 12.40
CA GLN A 33 14.92 -10.03 13.06
C GLN A 33 15.07 -8.69 12.32
N SER A 34 14.95 -8.72 11.01
CA SER A 34 15.05 -7.52 10.16
C SER A 34 13.79 -6.68 10.11
N LYS A 35 12.66 -7.16 10.65
CA LYS A 35 11.34 -6.52 10.53
C LYS A 35 10.47 -6.85 11.74
N ALA A 36 10.42 -5.92 12.69
CA ALA A 36 9.63 -6.06 13.92
C ALA A 36 8.14 -5.78 13.74
N ASP A 37 7.65 -5.58 12.52
CA ASP A 37 6.27 -5.16 12.23
C ASP A 37 5.25 -6.01 12.99
N PHE A 38 5.32 -7.34 12.85
CA PHE A 38 4.45 -8.26 13.58
C PHE A 38 4.79 -8.37 15.07
N ALA A 39 6.01 -8.09 15.52
CA ALA A 39 6.32 -8.07 16.94
C ALA A 39 5.58 -6.93 17.65
N PHE A 40 5.50 -5.75 17.05
CA PHE A 40 4.68 -4.65 17.53
C PHE A 40 3.19 -4.99 17.52
N LEU A 41 2.69 -5.58 16.43
CA LEU A 41 1.30 -5.97 16.29
C LEU A 41 0.90 -6.97 17.39
N LEU A 42 1.66 -8.05 17.55
CA LEU A 42 1.39 -9.08 18.56
C LEU A 42 1.50 -8.54 20.00
N HIS A 43 2.45 -7.64 20.25
CA HIS A 43 2.56 -6.96 21.54
C HIS A 43 1.30 -6.16 21.87
N GLY A 44 0.83 -5.32 20.93
CA GLY A 44 -0.40 -4.56 21.11
C GLY A 44 -1.63 -5.43 21.27
N TYR A 45 -1.75 -6.49 20.44
CA TYR A 45 -2.87 -7.42 20.46
C TYR A 45 -2.95 -8.21 21.79
N TYR A 46 -1.80 -8.62 22.35
CA TYR A 46 -1.75 -9.31 23.63
C TYR A 46 -2.33 -8.46 24.79
N HIS A 47 -2.12 -7.15 24.76
CA HIS A 47 -2.58 -6.24 25.83
C HIS A 47 -4.03 -5.78 25.67
N LEU A 48 -4.76 -6.26 24.64
CA LEU A 48 -6.17 -5.98 24.51
C LEU A 48 -7.00 -6.69 25.58
N LYS A 49 -8.05 -6.03 26.05
CA LYS A 49 -9.06 -6.68 26.87
C LYS A 49 -9.71 -7.83 26.10
N GLN A 50 -9.89 -8.97 26.76
CA GLN A 50 -10.35 -10.20 26.12
C GLN A 50 -11.79 -10.06 25.53
N ASP A 51 -12.67 -9.35 26.22
CA ASP A 51 -14.09 -9.32 25.84
C ASP A 51 -14.37 -8.38 24.65
N ASN A 52 -13.72 -7.22 24.59
CA ASN A 52 -14.06 -6.17 23.62
C ASN A 52 -12.85 -5.28 23.22
N GLY A 53 -11.64 -5.80 23.36
CA GLY A 53 -10.44 -5.09 23.00
C GLY A 53 -10.35 -4.82 21.49
N VAL A 54 -10.06 -3.59 21.13
CA VAL A 54 -9.87 -3.15 19.74
C VAL A 54 -8.51 -2.47 19.60
N MET A 55 -7.82 -2.78 18.53
CA MET A 55 -6.53 -2.17 18.17
C MET A 55 -6.57 -1.70 16.72
N ALA A 56 -5.99 -0.54 16.45
CA ALA A 56 -5.62 -0.12 15.10
C ALA A 56 -4.12 0.13 15.04
N ILE A 57 -3.47 -0.43 14.04
CA ILE A 57 -2.02 -0.28 13.83
C ILE A 57 -1.72 0.08 12.39
N VAL A 58 -0.85 1.06 12.20
CA VAL A 58 -0.35 1.47 10.89
C VAL A 58 0.94 0.70 10.58
N LEU A 59 0.98 0.01 9.45
CA LEU A 59 2.10 -0.82 9.01
C LEU A 59 2.35 -0.66 7.50
N PRO A 60 3.54 -1.01 6.98
CA PRO A 60 3.78 -1.04 5.55
C PRO A 60 2.98 -2.18 4.88
N HIS A 61 2.51 -1.99 3.65
CA HIS A 61 1.71 -2.97 2.90
C HIS A 61 2.31 -4.38 2.87
N GLY A 62 3.63 -4.50 2.93
CA GLY A 62 4.31 -5.79 2.90
C GLY A 62 3.83 -6.80 3.94
N VAL A 63 3.33 -6.34 5.10
CA VAL A 63 2.78 -7.24 6.14
C VAL A 63 1.57 -8.03 5.66
N LEU A 64 0.86 -7.55 4.64
CA LEU A 64 -0.34 -8.19 4.11
C LEU A 64 -0.03 -9.45 3.30
N PHE A 65 1.16 -9.55 2.66
CA PHE A 65 1.45 -10.62 1.71
C PHE A 65 2.82 -11.31 1.86
N ARG A 66 3.75 -10.77 2.68
CA ARG A 66 5.03 -11.45 2.89
C ARG A 66 4.82 -12.85 3.46
N GLY A 67 5.58 -13.82 2.95
CA GLY A 67 5.55 -15.22 3.34
C GLY A 67 6.39 -15.54 4.59
N ASN A 68 6.80 -16.79 4.71
CA ASN A 68 7.64 -17.32 5.81
C ASN A 68 7.04 -17.02 7.20
N ALA A 69 7.84 -16.50 8.13
CA ALA A 69 7.41 -16.23 9.50
C ALA A 69 6.23 -15.25 9.57
N GLU A 70 6.24 -14.18 8.76
CA GLU A 70 5.13 -13.23 8.73
C GLU A 70 3.84 -13.87 8.21
N GLY A 71 3.93 -14.75 7.18
CA GLY A 71 2.80 -15.53 6.69
C GLY A 71 2.22 -16.47 7.73
N THR A 72 3.08 -17.16 8.52
CA THR A 72 2.64 -18.04 9.60
C THR A 72 1.89 -17.27 10.69
N ILE A 73 2.40 -16.13 11.12
CA ILE A 73 1.77 -15.28 12.15
C ILE A 73 0.44 -14.72 11.62
N ARG A 74 0.41 -14.24 10.39
CA ARG A 74 -0.80 -13.71 9.76
C ARG A 74 -1.89 -14.77 9.65
N LYS A 75 -1.55 -15.98 9.23
CA LYS A 75 -2.46 -17.12 9.19
C LYS A 75 -3.05 -17.41 10.57
N ALA A 76 -2.24 -17.52 11.61
CA ALA A 76 -2.71 -17.77 12.97
C ALA A 76 -3.66 -16.66 13.47
N LEU A 77 -3.38 -15.40 13.19
CA LEU A 77 -4.27 -14.29 13.51
C LEU A 77 -5.63 -14.36 12.78
N LEU A 78 -5.63 -14.81 11.53
CA LEU A 78 -6.85 -15.00 10.74
C LEU A 78 -7.67 -16.20 11.23
N GLU A 79 -7.02 -17.31 11.57
CA GLU A 79 -7.65 -18.50 12.14
C GLU A 79 -8.30 -18.20 13.50
N GLU A 80 -7.67 -17.34 14.31
CA GLU A 80 -8.24 -16.83 15.58
C GLU A 80 -9.40 -15.83 15.34
N GLY A 81 -9.54 -15.29 14.12
CA GLY A 81 -10.51 -14.23 13.80
C GLY A 81 -10.08 -12.86 14.35
N ALA A 82 -8.80 -12.67 14.64
CA ALA A 82 -8.28 -11.45 15.24
C ALA A 82 -8.33 -10.24 14.29
N ILE A 83 -8.07 -10.45 13.00
CA ILE A 83 -8.06 -9.38 11.99
C ILE A 83 -9.49 -9.07 11.55
N ASP A 84 -9.94 -7.85 11.81
CA ASP A 84 -11.30 -7.39 11.48
C ASP A 84 -11.38 -6.61 10.17
N THR A 85 -10.44 -5.68 9.97
CA THR A 85 -10.46 -4.80 8.80
C THR A 85 -9.04 -4.47 8.36
N VAL A 86 -8.84 -4.38 7.05
CA VAL A 86 -7.62 -3.93 6.40
C VAL A 86 -7.95 -2.70 5.55
N ILE A 87 -7.29 -1.57 5.82
CA ILE A 87 -7.50 -0.31 5.11
C ILE A 87 -6.20 0.08 4.41
N GLY A 88 -6.21 0.13 3.08
CA GLY A 88 -5.11 0.65 2.28
C GLY A 88 -5.11 2.17 2.29
N LEU A 89 -4.01 2.78 2.70
CA LEU A 89 -3.86 4.23 2.71
C LEU A 89 -3.11 4.72 1.47
N PRO A 90 -3.31 5.99 1.06
CA PRO A 90 -2.55 6.57 -0.05
C PRO A 90 -1.05 6.52 0.20
N ALA A 91 -0.29 6.38 -0.88
CA ALA A 91 1.16 6.57 -0.82
C ALA A 91 1.51 8.01 -0.45
N ASN A 92 2.72 8.23 0.06
CA ASN A 92 3.28 9.55 0.31
C ASN A 92 2.44 10.45 1.23
N ILE A 93 1.76 9.87 2.25
CA ILE A 93 1.02 10.62 3.28
C ILE A 93 1.84 10.84 4.56
N PHE A 94 2.92 10.08 4.77
CA PHE A 94 3.78 10.20 5.94
C PHE A 94 5.09 10.89 5.61
N PHE A 95 5.65 11.62 6.60
CA PHE A 95 6.97 12.22 6.47
C PHE A 95 8.05 11.15 6.29
N ASN A 96 9.04 11.45 5.47
CA ASN A 96 10.22 10.63 5.21
C ASN A 96 9.96 9.25 4.57
N THR A 97 8.76 8.98 4.06
CA THR A 97 8.49 7.76 3.29
C THR A 97 7.41 8.00 2.23
N SER A 98 7.66 7.51 1.03
CA SER A 98 6.68 7.51 -0.07
C SER A 98 5.93 6.19 -0.21
N ILE A 99 6.26 5.17 0.62
CA ILE A 99 5.63 3.86 0.50
C ILE A 99 4.15 3.91 0.92
N PRO A 100 3.28 3.13 0.26
CA PRO A 100 1.92 2.96 0.73
C PRO A 100 1.90 2.18 2.05
N THR A 101 0.98 2.53 2.92
CA THR A 101 0.79 1.92 4.23
C THR A 101 -0.63 1.38 4.38
N THR A 102 -0.82 0.55 5.39
CA THR A 102 -2.13 0.00 5.72
C THR A 102 -2.45 0.19 7.20
N VAL A 103 -3.71 0.41 7.51
CA VAL A 103 -4.23 0.28 8.86
C VAL A 103 -4.83 -1.11 9.00
N ILE A 104 -4.37 -1.87 9.99
CA ILE A 104 -4.98 -3.15 10.34
C ILE A 104 -5.75 -2.96 11.64
N ILE A 105 -7.03 -3.27 11.61
CA ILE A 105 -7.89 -3.27 12.80
C ILE A 105 -8.02 -4.70 13.31
N LEU A 106 -7.64 -4.89 14.58
CA LEU A 106 -7.75 -6.16 15.28
C LEU A 106 -8.75 -6.04 16.42
N LYS A 107 -9.51 -7.10 16.63
CA LYS A 107 -10.50 -7.19 17.70
C LYS A 107 -10.37 -8.52 18.45
N LYS A 108 -10.62 -8.50 19.75
CA LYS A 108 -10.77 -9.70 20.57
C LYS A 108 -12.21 -10.21 20.53
N ASN A 109 -12.35 -11.51 20.77
CA ASN A 109 -13.65 -12.19 20.97
C ASN A 109 -14.66 -11.98 19.83
N ARG A 110 -14.17 -12.05 18.57
CA ARG A 110 -15.06 -12.03 17.41
C ARG A 110 -15.71 -13.40 17.19
N THR A 111 -16.94 -13.40 16.70
CA THR A 111 -17.70 -14.60 16.39
C THR A 111 -17.52 -15.10 14.96
N ASN A 112 -17.05 -14.23 14.05
CA ASN A 112 -16.74 -14.56 12.66
C ASN A 112 -15.26 -14.28 12.35
N ARG A 113 -14.79 -14.77 11.20
CA ARG A 113 -13.41 -14.63 10.72
C ARG A 113 -13.32 -13.85 9.41
N ASP A 114 -14.42 -13.27 8.96
CA ASP A 114 -14.46 -12.45 7.76
C ASP A 114 -13.63 -11.18 7.94
N VAL A 115 -13.01 -10.73 6.89
CA VAL A 115 -12.19 -9.50 6.91
C VAL A 115 -12.77 -8.48 5.96
N TYR A 116 -12.94 -7.26 6.45
CA TYR A 116 -13.41 -6.16 5.62
C TYR A 116 -12.20 -5.41 5.03
N PHE A 117 -12.19 -5.26 3.73
CA PHE A 117 -11.15 -4.54 2.99
C PHE A 117 -11.67 -3.18 2.55
N ILE A 118 -10.85 -2.14 2.72
CA ILE A 118 -11.11 -0.80 2.21
C ILE A 118 -9.86 -0.35 1.44
N ASP A 119 -10.02 -0.03 0.17
CA ASP A 119 -8.95 0.59 -0.63
C ASP A 119 -9.14 2.11 -0.68
N ALA A 120 -8.47 2.81 0.23
CA ALA A 120 -8.43 4.27 0.25
C ALA A 120 -7.18 4.85 -0.45
N SER A 121 -6.50 4.07 -1.29
CA SER A 121 -5.26 4.49 -1.95
C SER A 121 -5.43 5.72 -2.85
N LYS A 122 -6.64 5.99 -3.32
CA LYS A 122 -7.00 7.15 -4.16
C LYS A 122 -7.63 8.30 -3.35
N GLU A 123 -7.88 8.14 -2.05
CA GLU A 123 -8.55 9.12 -1.20
C GLU A 123 -7.56 10.15 -0.64
N PHE A 124 -7.12 11.07 -1.48
CA PHE A 124 -6.22 12.14 -1.07
C PHE A 124 -6.27 13.35 -2.01
N ASP A 125 -5.87 14.50 -1.49
CA ASP A 125 -5.53 15.67 -2.28
C ASP A 125 -4.01 15.76 -2.47
N LYS A 126 -3.57 16.21 -3.65
CA LYS A 126 -2.14 16.44 -3.90
C LYS A 126 -1.66 17.70 -3.18
N GLY A 127 -0.80 17.52 -2.19
CA GLY A 127 -0.08 18.62 -1.57
C GLY A 127 1.24 18.93 -2.27
N LYS A 128 1.94 19.96 -1.83
CA LYS A 128 3.21 20.41 -2.42
C LYS A 128 4.33 19.35 -2.31
N ASN A 129 4.45 18.70 -1.16
CA ASN A 129 5.52 17.75 -0.85
C ASN A 129 5.00 16.34 -0.57
N GLN A 130 3.75 16.20 -0.16
CA GLN A 130 3.11 14.94 0.20
C GLN A 130 1.62 14.98 -0.10
N ASN A 131 1.00 13.81 -0.18
CA ASN A 131 -0.45 13.68 -0.30
C ASN A 131 -1.11 13.98 1.05
N ILE A 132 -2.30 14.53 1.02
CA ILE A 132 -3.04 14.96 2.22
C ILE A 132 -4.40 14.27 2.23
N MET A 133 -4.70 13.57 3.32
CA MET A 133 -6.06 13.08 3.57
C MET A 133 -6.83 14.15 4.34
N THR A 134 -7.94 14.60 3.78
CA THR A 134 -8.85 15.57 4.41
C THR A 134 -9.90 14.85 5.26
N ASP A 135 -10.64 15.59 6.07
CA ASP A 135 -11.73 15.02 6.87
C ASP A 135 -12.76 14.29 6.02
N THR A 136 -13.06 14.79 4.81
CA THR A 136 -13.97 14.11 3.88
C THR A 136 -13.48 12.72 3.47
N HIS A 137 -12.19 12.56 3.19
CA HIS A 137 -11.61 11.24 2.88
C HIS A 137 -11.69 10.30 4.08
N ILE A 138 -11.42 10.83 5.28
CA ILE A 138 -11.50 10.06 6.52
C ILE A 138 -12.95 9.65 6.83
N GLU A 139 -13.91 10.55 6.65
CA GLU A 139 -15.33 10.26 6.85
C GLU A 139 -15.82 9.16 5.92
N LYS A 140 -15.44 9.17 4.63
CA LYS A 140 -15.76 8.12 3.67
C LYS A 140 -15.26 6.74 4.13
N ILE A 141 -14.02 6.67 4.62
CA ILE A 141 -13.44 5.44 5.18
C ILE A 141 -14.23 4.99 6.42
N LEU A 142 -14.57 5.93 7.31
CA LEU A 142 -15.31 5.62 8.54
C LEU A 142 -16.75 5.17 8.27
N GLU A 143 -17.42 5.73 7.27
CA GLU A 143 -18.73 5.30 6.81
C GLU A 143 -18.70 3.87 6.28
N ALA A 144 -17.77 3.56 5.37
CA ALA A 144 -17.57 2.21 4.87
C ALA A 144 -17.25 1.22 6.02
N TYR A 145 -16.34 1.60 6.93
CA TYR A 145 -16.00 0.76 8.08
C TYR A 145 -17.21 0.46 8.98
N LYS A 146 -18.14 1.42 9.15
CA LYS A 146 -19.33 1.26 9.99
C LYS A 146 -20.42 0.45 9.28
N SER A 147 -20.66 0.72 8.00
CA SER A 147 -21.69 0.03 7.21
C SER A 147 -21.31 -1.40 6.88
N ARG A 148 -20.02 -1.66 6.61
CA ARG A 148 -19.47 -2.93 6.13
C ARG A 148 -20.16 -3.42 4.86
N GLU A 149 -20.68 -2.49 4.06
CA GLU A 149 -21.32 -2.78 2.79
C GLU A 149 -20.29 -2.96 1.67
N GLU A 150 -20.67 -3.72 0.67
CA GLU A 150 -19.91 -3.82 -0.58
C GLU A 150 -19.97 -2.47 -1.31
N ILE A 151 -18.81 -1.90 -1.63
CA ILE A 151 -18.72 -0.63 -2.37
C ILE A 151 -17.78 -0.84 -3.56
N ASP A 152 -18.34 -0.74 -4.74
CA ASP A 152 -17.59 -0.94 -5.99
C ASP A 152 -16.28 -0.14 -6.01
N LYS A 153 -15.17 -0.81 -6.37
CA LYS A 153 -13.80 -0.26 -6.44
C LYS A 153 -13.27 0.38 -5.15
N PHE A 154 -13.95 0.19 -4.01
CA PHE A 154 -13.56 0.83 -2.75
C PHE A 154 -13.55 -0.11 -1.55
N ALA A 155 -14.54 -0.97 -1.38
CA ALA A 155 -14.60 -1.83 -0.19
C ALA A 155 -15.28 -3.17 -0.46
N HIS A 156 -14.76 -4.25 0.17
CA HIS A 156 -15.22 -5.62 0.02
C HIS A 156 -15.20 -6.36 1.36
N LEU A 157 -16.25 -7.14 1.63
CA LEU A 157 -16.32 -8.03 2.80
C LEU A 157 -15.92 -9.45 2.37
N ALA A 158 -14.64 -9.79 2.52
CA ALA A 158 -14.15 -11.12 2.20
C ALA A 158 -14.56 -12.14 3.28
N SER A 159 -15.16 -13.24 2.84
CA SER A 159 -15.43 -14.37 3.73
C SER A 159 -14.12 -15.06 4.14
N TYR A 160 -14.17 -15.82 5.23
CA TYR A 160 -12.98 -16.58 5.65
C TYR A 160 -12.57 -17.62 4.61
N GLU A 161 -13.51 -18.22 3.90
CA GLU A 161 -13.28 -19.16 2.80
C GLU A 161 -12.49 -18.50 1.67
N GLU A 162 -12.88 -17.30 1.27
CA GLU A 162 -12.19 -16.51 0.25
C GLU A 162 -10.74 -16.18 0.67
N ILE A 163 -10.52 -15.87 1.96
CA ILE A 163 -9.17 -15.64 2.51
C ILE A 163 -8.32 -16.90 2.45
N VAL A 164 -8.91 -18.07 2.74
CA VAL A 164 -8.23 -19.36 2.64
C VAL A 164 -7.86 -19.68 1.18
N GLU A 165 -8.76 -19.46 0.23
CA GLU A 165 -8.51 -19.63 -1.22
C GLU A 165 -7.38 -18.70 -1.71
N ASN A 166 -7.22 -17.55 -1.08
CA ASN A 166 -6.11 -16.62 -1.33
C ASN A 166 -4.83 -16.92 -0.52
N ASP A 167 -4.67 -18.12 0.06
CA ASP A 167 -3.51 -18.53 0.87
C ASP A 167 -3.21 -17.58 2.04
N TYR A 168 -4.25 -17.05 2.69
CA TYR A 168 -4.14 -16.07 3.77
C TYR A 168 -3.35 -14.80 3.36
N ASN A 169 -3.31 -14.51 2.09
CA ASN A 169 -2.73 -13.30 1.54
C ASN A 169 -3.77 -12.19 1.59
N LEU A 170 -3.48 -11.09 2.30
CA LEU A 170 -4.37 -9.96 2.49
C LEU A 170 -4.04 -8.78 1.56
N ASN A 171 -3.34 -9.00 0.46
CA ASN A 171 -3.05 -7.94 -0.50
C ASN A 171 -4.36 -7.37 -1.08
N ILE A 172 -4.63 -6.11 -0.81
CA ILE A 172 -5.92 -5.45 -1.05
C ILE A 172 -6.43 -5.62 -2.49
N PRO A 173 -5.60 -5.49 -3.57
CA PRO A 173 -6.06 -5.71 -4.94
C PRO A 173 -6.59 -7.11 -5.27
N ARG A 174 -6.45 -8.07 -4.37
CA ARG A 174 -7.07 -9.40 -4.52
C ARG A 174 -8.56 -9.41 -4.13
N TYR A 175 -8.99 -8.42 -3.38
CA TYR A 175 -10.34 -8.31 -2.79
C TYR A 175 -11.10 -7.09 -3.31
N VAL A 176 -10.40 -5.99 -3.57
CA VAL A 176 -10.97 -4.76 -4.12
C VAL A 176 -10.33 -4.50 -5.47
N ASP A 177 -11.09 -4.70 -6.55
CA ASP A 177 -10.63 -4.41 -7.90
C ASP A 177 -10.83 -2.91 -8.20
N THR A 178 -9.74 -2.16 -8.17
CA THR A 178 -9.72 -0.73 -8.49
C THR A 178 -9.35 -0.45 -9.94
N PHE A 179 -9.35 -1.50 -10.80
CA PHE A 179 -9.04 -1.35 -12.22
C PHE A 179 -10.09 -0.47 -12.90
N GLU A 180 -9.63 0.55 -13.57
CA GLU A 180 -10.43 1.38 -14.48
C GLU A 180 -9.95 1.06 -15.89
N GLU A 181 -10.87 0.64 -16.76
CA GLU A 181 -10.56 0.55 -18.19
C GLU A 181 -10.16 1.95 -18.67
N GLU A 182 -8.90 2.10 -19.09
CA GLU A 182 -8.49 3.30 -19.78
C GLU A 182 -9.26 3.38 -21.11
N GLU A 183 -9.90 4.51 -21.37
CA GLU A 183 -10.46 4.77 -22.69
C GLU A 183 -9.35 4.66 -23.73
N VAL A 184 -9.40 3.61 -24.54
CA VAL A 184 -8.41 3.40 -25.59
C VAL A 184 -8.60 4.50 -26.64
N GLU A 185 -7.65 5.42 -26.72
CA GLU A 185 -7.68 6.41 -27.79
C GLU A 185 -7.77 5.74 -29.16
N PRO A 186 -8.64 6.22 -30.06
CA PRO A 186 -8.73 5.68 -31.41
C PRO A 186 -7.36 5.70 -32.10
N LEU A 187 -7.00 4.62 -32.79
CA LEU A 187 -5.72 4.54 -33.51
C LEU A 187 -5.50 5.72 -34.47
N THR A 188 -6.55 6.26 -35.05
CA THR A 188 -6.52 7.46 -35.89
C THR A 188 -5.96 8.67 -35.16
N ASP A 189 -6.31 8.85 -33.89
CA ASP A 189 -5.88 9.98 -33.07
C ASP A 189 -4.42 9.81 -32.64
N ILE A 190 -4.04 8.57 -32.29
CA ILE A 190 -2.65 8.22 -32.00
C ILE A 190 -1.76 8.48 -33.22
N VAL A 191 -2.17 8.02 -34.42
CA VAL A 191 -1.44 8.27 -35.67
C VAL A 191 -1.34 9.77 -35.98
N SER A 192 -2.42 10.51 -35.75
CA SER A 192 -2.42 11.97 -35.94
C SER A 192 -1.42 12.67 -35.00
N LYS A 193 -1.38 12.27 -33.71
CA LYS A 193 -0.43 12.78 -32.73
C LYS A 193 1.03 12.47 -33.12
N ILE A 194 1.29 11.24 -33.57
CA ILE A 194 2.63 10.82 -34.05
C ILE A 194 3.06 11.68 -35.23
N ASN A 195 2.20 11.84 -36.24
CA ASN A 195 2.50 12.64 -37.42
C ASN A 195 2.77 14.12 -37.08
N LYS A 196 2.00 14.69 -36.15
CA LYS A 196 2.21 16.05 -35.66
C LYS A 196 3.55 16.20 -34.95
N THR A 197 3.91 15.23 -34.10
CA THR A 197 5.17 15.22 -33.35
C THR A 197 6.36 15.07 -34.32
N ASN A 198 6.28 14.18 -35.31
CA ASN A 198 7.33 13.99 -36.31
C ASN A 198 7.57 15.27 -37.11
N LYS A 199 6.51 15.96 -37.57
CA LYS A 199 6.65 17.26 -38.26
C LYS A 199 7.30 18.32 -37.37
N ALA A 200 7.00 18.34 -36.07
CA ALA A 200 7.65 19.27 -35.14
C ALA A 200 9.14 18.94 -34.97
N ILE A 201 9.49 17.66 -34.88
CA ILE A 201 10.89 17.20 -34.80
C ILE A 201 11.64 17.60 -36.08
N GLU A 202 11.09 17.35 -37.25
CA GLU A 202 11.69 17.74 -38.54
C GLU A 202 11.94 19.26 -38.61
N SER A 203 10.95 20.07 -38.22
CA SER A 203 11.09 21.53 -38.20
C SER A 203 12.16 22.01 -37.21
N GLN A 204 12.20 21.44 -36.00
CA GLN A 204 13.19 21.81 -34.99
C GLN A 204 14.60 21.36 -35.40
N THR A 205 14.71 20.18 -35.99
CA THR A 205 15.98 19.67 -36.52
C THR A 205 16.53 20.58 -37.66
N ALA A 206 15.64 20.98 -38.57
CA ALA A 206 16.03 21.91 -39.64
C ALA A 206 16.51 23.26 -39.09
N SER A 207 15.80 23.82 -38.12
CA SER A 207 16.22 25.07 -37.44
C SER A 207 17.56 24.91 -36.70
N LEU A 208 17.79 23.79 -36.06
CA LEU A 208 19.04 23.48 -35.37
C LEU A 208 20.22 23.42 -36.40
N LEU A 209 20.01 22.71 -37.50
CA LEU A 209 21.04 22.60 -38.56
C LEU A 209 21.35 23.95 -39.20
N GLU A 210 20.33 24.82 -39.40
CA GLU A 210 20.53 26.18 -39.87
C GLU A 210 21.37 27.01 -38.88
N MET A 211 21.03 26.93 -37.57
CA MET A 211 21.81 27.59 -36.52
C MET A 211 23.26 27.08 -36.44
N LEU A 212 23.47 25.77 -36.57
CA LEU A 212 24.78 25.17 -36.60
C LEU A 212 25.59 25.61 -37.82
N GLY A 213 24.94 25.75 -38.99
CA GLY A 213 25.58 26.26 -40.21
C GLY A 213 25.97 27.75 -40.13
N GLN A 214 25.45 28.50 -39.15
CA GLN A 214 25.84 29.90 -38.90
C GLN A 214 27.00 30.04 -37.89
N LEU A 215 27.43 28.94 -37.26
CA LEU A 215 28.56 28.95 -36.34
C LEU A 215 29.85 29.02 -37.14
N HIS A 216 30.73 29.93 -36.73
CA HIS A 216 32.09 30.04 -37.23
C HIS A 216 33.06 29.62 -36.15
N GLY A 217 34.07 28.88 -36.52
CA GLY A 217 35.16 28.53 -35.61
C GLY A 217 35.91 29.76 -35.11
N THR A 218 36.43 29.68 -33.91
CA THR A 218 37.28 30.75 -33.34
C THR A 218 38.71 30.73 -33.92
N THR A 219 39.07 29.70 -34.69
CA THR A 219 40.35 29.55 -35.39
C THR A 219 40.09 28.99 -36.79
N PRO A 220 41.01 29.26 -37.78
CA PRO A 220 40.86 28.73 -39.13
C PRO A 220 40.81 27.21 -39.23
N GLU A 221 41.41 26.51 -38.27
CA GLU A 221 41.37 25.04 -38.20
C GLU A 221 40.02 24.54 -37.69
N ALA A 222 39.36 25.27 -36.79
CA ALA A 222 38.01 24.94 -36.27
C ALA A 222 36.89 25.28 -37.25
N ASP A 223 37.14 26.11 -38.26
CA ASP A 223 36.18 26.38 -39.35
C ASP A 223 36.23 25.31 -40.45
N ALA A 224 37.22 24.44 -40.46
CA ALA A 224 37.43 23.42 -41.49
C ALA A 224 36.93 22.02 -41.09
N GLU A 225 36.51 21.80 -39.84
CA GLU A 225 35.85 20.64 -39.34
C GLU A 225 34.30 20.80 -39.33
#